data_b3b7d7bdf450453708b3684141bfc781
#
_entry.id   b3b7d7bdf450453708b3684141bfc781
#
_cell.length_a   1.000
_cell.length_b   1.000
_cell.length_c   1.000
_cell.angle_alpha   90.00
_cell.angle_beta   90.00
_cell.angle_gamma   90.00
#
_symmetry.space_group_name_H-M   'P 1'
#
loop_
_entity.id
_entity.type
_entity.pdbx_description
1 polymer ?
#
loop_
_entity_poly.entity_id
_entity_poly.type
_entity_poly.pdbx_seq_one_letter_code
_entity_poly.pdbx_strand_id
1 'polypeptide(L)'
;MIPPSFTYARATSVDEALALAAEHGEDAKYLAGGQSLLPLMKLRFAAPTVLIDLGRVTELSYVRDEGTYVAIGALTRHHDVANSELLLTDVPLLAHTAEAVGDPQIRHRGTIGGSVAHADAAADLPAALLALDATFVVRGESGARSVPAAEFVKGIFETALEPGELLTEIQVPKPASPAAWSFQKFNKRAIDFAMVGVAVQG
;
A
#
# COMPACT_ATOMS: atom_id res chain seq x y z
N MET A 1 17.86 -3.39 -16.98
CA MET A 1 17.41 -2.96 -18.33
C MET A 1 16.80 -1.58 -18.21
N ILE A 2 16.74 -0.83 -19.32
CA ILE A 2 16.07 0.47 -19.37
C ILE A 2 14.60 0.22 -19.72
N PRO A 3 13.62 0.82 -18.99
CA PRO A 3 12.21 0.74 -19.32
C PRO A 3 11.91 1.29 -20.74
N PRO A 4 10.77 0.93 -21.35
CA PRO A 4 10.26 1.66 -22.51
C PRO A 4 10.08 3.15 -22.17
N SER A 5 10.02 4.00 -23.19
CA SER A 5 9.74 5.43 -23.01
C SER A 5 8.33 5.62 -22.45
N PHE A 6 8.17 6.60 -21.57
CA PHE A 6 6.89 6.99 -20.97
C PHE A 6 6.84 8.49 -20.76
N THR A 7 5.67 9.04 -20.68
CA THR A 7 5.41 10.41 -20.27
C THR A 7 5.36 10.44 -18.74
N TYR A 8 5.97 11.46 -18.14
CA TYR A 8 5.97 11.65 -16.69
C TYR A 8 5.14 12.86 -16.31
N ALA A 9 4.10 12.63 -15.53
CA ALA A 9 3.26 13.63 -14.91
C ALA A 9 3.44 13.59 -13.39
N ARG A 10 3.32 14.72 -12.73
CA ARG A 10 3.46 14.81 -11.27
C ARG A 10 2.25 15.48 -10.68
N ALA A 11 1.61 14.79 -9.73
CA ALA A 11 0.50 15.34 -8.95
C ALA A 11 0.99 15.93 -7.62
N THR A 12 0.32 16.98 -7.16
CA THR A 12 0.54 17.64 -5.87
C THR A 12 -0.65 17.49 -4.92
N SER A 13 -1.79 17.00 -5.42
CA SER A 13 -2.98 16.67 -4.65
C SER A 13 -3.65 15.40 -5.17
N VAL A 14 -4.57 14.85 -4.38
CA VAL A 14 -5.39 13.70 -4.80
C VAL A 14 -6.24 14.06 -6.00
N ASP A 15 -6.87 15.23 -6.00
CA ASP A 15 -7.73 15.68 -7.10
C ASP A 15 -6.95 15.83 -8.41
N GLU A 16 -5.72 16.36 -8.36
CA GLU A 16 -4.85 16.44 -9.53
C GLU A 16 -4.45 15.04 -10.03
N ALA A 17 -4.16 14.11 -9.12
CA ALA A 17 -3.82 12.73 -9.49
C ALA A 17 -4.99 12.03 -10.20
N LEU A 18 -6.21 12.20 -9.69
CA LEU A 18 -7.43 11.66 -10.31
C LEU A 18 -7.72 12.30 -11.66
N ALA A 19 -7.54 13.62 -11.79
CA ALA A 19 -7.72 14.34 -13.06
C ALA A 19 -6.75 13.84 -14.15
N LEU A 20 -5.46 13.66 -13.78
CA LEU A 20 -4.45 13.09 -14.68
C LEU A 20 -4.79 11.64 -15.08
N ALA A 21 -5.31 10.84 -14.14
CA ALA A 21 -5.72 9.48 -14.45
C ALA A 21 -6.93 9.44 -15.41
N ALA A 22 -7.89 10.34 -15.20
CA ALA A 22 -9.05 10.47 -16.11
C ALA A 22 -8.63 10.94 -17.51
N GLU A 23 -7.65 11.86 -17.62
CA GLU A 23 -7.13 12.36 -18.90
C GLU A 23 -6.43 11.26 -19.71
N HIS A 24 -5.66 10.39 -19.04
CA HIS A 24 -4.81 9.41 -19.72
C HIS A 24 -5.39 7.99 -19.71
N GLY A 25 -6.45 7.73 -18.96
CA GLY A 25 -7.16 6.46 -18.92
C GLY A 25 -6.26 5.26 -18.55
N GLU A 26 -6.46 4.14 -19.24
CA GLU A 26 -5.74 2.88 -18.97
C GLU A 26 -4.24 2.93 -19.25
N ASP A 27 -3.79 3.91 -20.03
CA ASP A 27 -2.38 4.13 -20.34
C ASP A 27 -1.58 4.64 -19.14
N ALA A 28 -2.26 5.21 -18.15
CA ALA A 28 -1.66 5.77 -16.95
C ALA A 28 -1.51 4.74 -15.84
N LYS A 29 -0.40 4.86 -15.07
CA LYS A 29 -0.22 4.16 -13.80
C LYS A 29 0.29 5.12 -12.73
N TYR A 30 -0.28 5.02 -11.54
CA TYR A 30 0.20 5.74 -10.36
C TYR A 30 1.56 5.21 -9.92
N LEU A 31 2.47 6.12 -9.65
CA LEU A 31 3.79 5.85 -9.09
C LEU A 31 3.87 6.38 -7.65
N ALA A 32 3.79 5.49 -6.67
CA ALA A 32 3.99 5.78 -5.25
C ALA A 32 5.47 5.57 -4.85
N GLY A 33 5.78 4.48 -4.13
CA GLY A 33 7.14 4.14 -3.72
C GLY A 33 8.04 3.60 -4.84
N GLY A 34 7.45 3.08 -5.92
CA GLY A 34 8.15 2.54 -7.08
C GLY A 34 8.85 1.19 -6.86
N GLN A 35 8.68 0.55 -5.69
CA GLN A 35 9.43 -0.66 -5.35
C GLN A 35 8.91 -1.95 -6.02
N SER A 36 7.72 -1.89 -6.59
CA SER A 36 7.15 -2.95 -7.46
C SER A 36 7.12 -2.50 -8.92
N LEU A 37 6.52 -1.34 -9.19
CA LEU A 37 6.29 -0.88 -10.56
C LEU A 37 7.59 -0.68 -11.36
N LEU A 38 8.61 0.00 -10.78
CA LEU A 38 9.86 0.25 -11.50
C LEU A 38 10.65 -1.03 -11.82
N PRO A 39 10.77 -2.03 -10.93
CA PRO A 39 11.30 -3.34 -11.28
C PRO A 39 10.55 -4.03 -12.43
N LEU A 40 9.20 -4.03 -12.39
CA LEU A 40 8.38 -4.60 -13.47
C LEU A 40 8.60 -3.89 -14.80
N MET A 41 8.70 -2.56 -14.79
CA MET A 41 9.01 -1.77 -15.99
C MET A 41 10.42 -2.07 -16.53
N LYS A 42 11.42 -2.21 -15.65
CA LYS A 42 12.79 -2.60 -16.05
C LYS A 42 12.83 -4.00 -16.68
N LEU A 43 12.00 -4.92 -16.22
CA LEU A 43 11.85 -6.26 -16.78
C LEU A 43 10.88 -6.33 -17.97
N ARG A 44 10.21 -5.21 -18.27
CA ARG A 44 9.19 -5.10 -19.35
C ARG A 44 7.92 -5.95 -19.12
N PHE A 45 7.63 -6.30 -17.87
CA PHE A 45 6.36 -6.91 -17.47
C PHE A 45 5.24 -5.87 -17.29
N ALA A 46 5.60 -4.60 -17.11
CA ALA A 46 4.69 -3.46 -17.16
C ALA A 46 5.28 -2.41 -18.12
N ALA A 47 4.45 -1.85 -18.97
CA ALA A 47 4.86 -0.85 -19.95
C ALA A 47 3.81 0.29 -20.05
N PRO A 48 3.50 0.98 -18.93
CA PRO A 48 2.60 2.13 -18.99
C PRO A 48 3.22 3.22 -19.86
N THR A 49 2.39 3.92 -20.61
CA THR A 49 2.85 5.05 -21.44
C THR A 49 2.87 6.36 -20.67
N VAL A 50 2.15 6.43 -19.54
CA VAL A 50 2.12 7.58 -18.62
C VAL A 50 2.34 7.12 -17.19
N LEU A 51 3.27 7.80 -16.48
CA LEU A 51 3.45 7.65 -15.04
C LEU A 51 2.95 8.92 -14.32
N ILE A 52 2.01 8.74 -13.39
CA ILE A 52 1.51 9.80 -12.50
C ILE A 52 2.23 9.65 -11.16
N ASP A 53 3.22 10.49 -10.92
CA ASP A 53 4.02 10.47 -9.68
C ASP A 53 3.26 11.14 -8.54
N LEU A 54 2.99 10.36 -7.49
CA LEU A 54 2.31 10.77 -6.27
C LEU A 54 3.26 11.31 -5.19
N GLY A 55 4.56 11.34 -5.42
CA GLY A 55 5.58 11.65 -4.41
C GLY A 55 5.47 13.03 -3.76
N ARG A 56 4.63 13.93 -4.30
CA ARG A 56 4.32 15.24 -3.73
C ARG A 56 2.91 15.38 -3.15
N VAL A 57 2.12 14.33 -3.17
CA VAL A 57 0.78 14.30 -2.56
C VAL A 57 0.93 14.02 -1.06
N THR A 58 1.46 15.00 -0.33
CA THR A 58 1.86 14.85 1.08
C THR A 58 0.67 14.59 2.00
N GLU A 59 -0.53 14.98 1.60
CA GLU A 59 -1.79 14.72 2.32
C GLU A 59 -2.10 13.23 2.50
N LEU A 60 -1.45 12.34 1.72
CA LEU A 60 -1.58 10.89 1.84
C LEU A 60 -0.49 10.23 2.69
N SER A 61 0.35 10.99 3.41
CA SER A 61 1.43 10.45 4.25
C SER A 61 1.22 10.86 5.70
N TYR A 62 0.56 10.00 6.47
CA TYR A 62 0.24 10.22 7.90
C TYR A 62 -0.12 8.91 8.60
N VAL A 63 -0.05 8.94 9.95
CA VAL A 63 -0.64 7.98 10.86
C VAL A 63 -1.40 8.77 11.92
N ARG A 64 -2.71 8.59 12.05
CA ARG A 64 -3.58 9.35 12.94
C ARG A 64 -4.47 8.46 13.78
N ASP A 65 -4.70 8.88 15.02
CA ASP A 65 -5.66 8.27 15.92
C ASP A 65 -7.06 8.84 15.65
N GLU A 66 -7.98 7.97 15.24
CA GLU A 66 -9.40 8.31 15.03
C GLU A 66 -10.30 7.67 16.11
N GLY A 67 -9.72 7.40 17.29
CA GLY A 67 -10.41 6.84 18.45
C GLY A 67 -10.63 5.34 18.36
N THR A 68 -11.53 4.86 17.53
CA THR A 68 -11.84 3.43 17.36
C THR A 68 -10.94 2.73 16.34
N TYR A 69 -10.24 3.46 15.52
CA TYR A 69 -9.30 2.94 14.52
C TYR A 69 -8.11 3.88 14.34
N VAL A 70 -7.06 3.37 13.74
CA VAL A 70 -5.91 4.16 13.28
C VAL A 70 -6.06 4.37 11.78
N ALA A 71 -6.04 5.64 11.34
CA ALA A 71 -6.04 6.02 9.94
C ALA A 71 -4.60 6.18 9.44
N ILE A 72 -4.28 5.53 8.32
CA ILE A 72 -2.94 5.54 7.72
C ILE A 72 -3.08 5.98 6.26
N GLY A 73 -2.45 7.09 5.91
CA GLY A 73 -2.43 7.56 4.53
C GLY A 73 -1.69 6.58 3.61
N ALA A 74 -2.21 6.38 2.40
CA ALA A 74 -1.70 5.35 1.49
C ALA A 74 -0.24 5.55 1.05
N LEU A 75 0.30 6.78 1.11
CA LEU A 75 1.69 7.08 0.80
C LEU A 75 2.64 7.02 2.01
N THR A 76 2.14 6.65 3.20
CA THR A 76 2.99 6.42 4.37
C THR A 76 3.99 5.32 4.07
N ARG A 77 5.27 5.61 4.33
CA ARG A 77 6.37 4.68 4.05
C ARG A 77 6.33 3.48 4.99
N HIS A 78 6.80 2.33 4.54
CA HIS A 78 6.91 1.16 5.42
C HIS A 78 7.78 1.46 6.65
N HIS A 79 8.83 2.30 6.50
CA HIS A 79 9.66 2.76 7.59
C HIS A 79 8.84 3.52 8.63
N ASP A 80 7.97 4.44 8.21
CA ASP A 80 7.17 5.26 9.11
C ASP A 80 6.07 4.43 9.80
N VAL A 81 5.49 3.46 9.09
CA VAL A 81 4.56 2.48 9.67
C VAL A 81 5.25 1.65 10.76
N ALA A 82 6.45 1.12 10.48
CA ALA A 82 7.20 0.29 11.43
C ALA A 82 7.64 1.05 12.70
N ASN A 83 7.87 2.35 12.61
CA ASN A 83 8.39 3.18 13.71
C ASN A 83 7.34 4.14 14.31
N SER A 84 6.07 4.02 13.92
CA SER A 84 5.00 4.84 14.49
C SER A 84 4.70 4.41 15.93
N GLU A 85 4.90 5.30 16.90
CA GLU A 85 4.58 5.04 18.32
C GLU A 85 3.11 4.63 18.49
N LEU A 86 2.21 5.25 17.73
CA LEU A 86 0.79 4.92 17.76
C LEU A 86 0.53 3.48 17.30
N LEU A 87 1.15 3.05 16.21
CA LEU A 87 0.99 1.68 15.70
C LEU A 87 1.69 0.65 16.59
N LEU A 88 2.85 0.97 17.14
CA LEU A 88 3.56 0.11 18.10
C LEU A 88 2.73 -0.14 19.35
N THR A 89 1.91 0.83 19.76
CA THR A 89 1.06 0.74 20.95
C THR A 89 -0.28 0.07 20.64
N ASP A 90 -1.00 0.53 19.62
CA ASP A 90 -2.39 0.17 19.39
C ASP A 90 -2.59 -0.97 18.37
N VAL A 91 -1.65 -1.12 17.42
CA VAL A 91 -1.72 -2.11 16.33
C VAL A 91 -0.33 -2.72 16.06
N PRO A 92 0.31 -3.32 17.07
CA PRO A 92 1.72 -3.76 16.98
C PRO A 92 1.96 -4.82 15.89
N LEU A 93 0.97 -5.63 15.55
CA LEU A 93 1.06 -6.58 14.43
C LEU A 93 1.43 -5.87 13.12
N LEU A 94 0.80 -4.73 12.82
CA LEU A 94 1.07 -4.00 11.59
C LEU A 94 2.47 -3.38 11.57
N ALA A 95 2.88 -2.75 12.68
CA ALA A 95 4.21 -2.16 12.81
C ALA A 95 5.31 -3.22 12.65
N HIS A 96 5.15 -4.36 13.32
CA HIS A 96 6.09 -5.49 13.23
C HIS A 96 6.15 -6.08 11.81
N THR A 97 4.99 -6.23 11.16
CA THR A 97 4.95 -6.72 9.77
C THR A 97 5.64 -5.74 8.82
N ALA A 98 5.46 -4.44 9.01
CA ALA A 98 6.13 -3.42 8.19
C ALA A 98 7.65 -3.46 8.34
N GLU A 99 8.17 -3.78 9.53
CA GLU A 99 9.61 -3.97 9.74
C GLU A 99 10.18 -5.20 9.01
N ALA A 100 9.37 -6.25 8.83
CA ALA A 100 9.75 -7.46 8.10
C ALA A 100 9.81 -7.27 6.57
N VAL A 101 9.34 -6.12 6.05
CA VAL A 101 9.39 -5.82 4.59
C VAL A 101 10.82 -5.52 4.16
N GLY A 102 11.39 -6.34 3.28
CA GLY A 102 12.64 -6.12 2.57
C GLY A 102 13.80 -5.67 3.45
N ASP A 103 14.52 -4.68 2.96
CA ASP A 103 15.61 -3.97 3.66
C ASP A 103 15.24 -2.48 3.94
N PRO A 104 16.06 -1.75 4.67
CA PRO A 104 15.81 -0.33 4.95
C PRO A 104 15.64 0.52 3.70
N GLN A 105 16.34 0.24 2.59
CA GLN A 105 16.23 1.00 1.34
C GLN A 105 14.84 0.83 0.73
N ILE A 106 14.31 -0.39 0.77
CA ILE A 106 12.93 -0.69 0.34
C ILE A 106 11.93 0.03 1.24
N ARG A 107 12.07 -0.07 2.57
CA ARG A 107 11.14 0.53 3.53
C ARG A 107 11.07 2.06 3.45
N HIS A 108 12.19 2.73 3.19
CA HIS A 108 12.22 4.19 3.05
C HIS A 108 11.61 4.71 1.74
N ARG A 109 11.30 3.83 0.80
CA ARG A 109 10.68 4.20 -0.48
C ARG A 109 9.29 3.59 -0.66
N GLY A 110 9.14 2.30 -0.38
CA GLY A 110 7.88 1.59 -0.46
C GLY A 110 6.82 2.19 0.47
N THR A 111 5.55 2.14 0.04
CA THR A 111 4.40 2.70 0.75
C THR A 111 3.40 1.61 1.08
N ILE A 112 2.69 1.75 2.19
CA ILE A 112 1.67 0.79 2.60
C ILE A 112 0.57 0.64 1.54
N GLY A 113 0.04 1.74 1.02
CA GLY A 113 -0.98 1.72 -0.03
C GLY A 113 -0.46 1.15 -1.35
N GLY A 114 0.82 1.41 -1.70
CA GLY A 114 1.43 0.82 -2.89
C GLY A 114 1.55 -0.70 -2.80
N SER A 115 1.85 -1.26 -1.62
CA SER A 115 1.86 -2.71 -1.37
C SER A 115 0.47 -3.32 -1.51
N VAL A 116 -0.54 -2.68 -0.91
CA VAL A 116 -1.94 -3.13 -0.96
C VAL A 116 -2.48 -3.07 -2.38
N ALA A 117 -2.30 -1.94 -3.09
CA ALA A 117 -2.80 -1.77 -4.45
C ALA A 117 -2.09 -2.66 -5.49
N HIS A 118 -0.89 -3.12 -5.19
CA HIS A 118 -0.15 -4.07 -6.05
C HIS A 118 -0.67 -5.50 -5.93
N ALA A 119 -1.25 -5.88 -4.78
CA ALA A 119 -1.83 -7.19 -4.50
C ALA A 119 -0.90 -8.38 -4.84
N ASP A 120 0.40 -8.24 -4.54
CA ASP A 120 1.33 -9.37 -4.64
C ASP A 120 1.06 -10.35 -3.51
N ALA A 121 0.79 -11.61 -3.84
CA ALA A 121 0.53 -12.68 -2.85
C ALA A 121 1.73 -12.94 -1.92
N ALA A 122 2.95 -12.54 -2.32
CA ALA A 122 4.16 -12.65 -1.52
C ALA A 122 4.44 -11.41 -0.65
N ALA A 123 3.58 -10.39 -0.70
CA ALA A 123 3.73 -9.19 0.12
C ALA A 123 3.28 -9.44 1.57
N ASP A 124 4.02 -8.87 2.52
CA ASP A 124 3.82 -9.09 3.95
C ASP A 124 2.57 -8.35 4.49
N LEU A 125 2.41 -7.07 4.14
CA LEU A 125 1.39 -6.18 4.71
C LEU A 125 -0.06 -6.56 4.40
N PRO A 126 -0.44 -7.04 3.19
CA PRO A 126 -1.82 -7.46 2.93
C PRO A 126 -2.31 -8.54 3.88
N ALA A 127 -1.46 -9.51 4.27
CA ALA A 127 -1.81 -10.56 5.21
C ALA A 127 -2.11 -10.00 6.61
N ALA A 128 -1.28 -9.06 7.09
CA ALA A 128 -1.50 -8.41 8.39
C ALA A 128 -2.77 -7.53 8.37
N LEU A 129 -3.00 -6.77 7.30
CA LEU A 129 -4.18 -5.92 7.17
C LEU A 129 -5.48 -6.73 7.08
N LEU A 130 -5.43 -7.92 6.47
CA LEU A 130 -6.56 -8.85 6.45
C LEU A 130 -6.84 -9.40 7.87
N ALA A 131 -5.81 -9.82 8.60
CA ALA A 131 -5.94 -10.33 9.97
C ALA A 131 -6.43 -9.25 10.95
N LEU A 132 -6.23 -7.98 10.63
CA LEU A 132 -6.64 -6.80 11.40
C LEU A 132 -8.03 -6.27 11.00
N ASP A 133 -8.75 -6.94 10.10
CA ASP A 133 -10.04 -6.48 9.56
C ASP A 133 -10.00 -5.03 9.04
N ALA A 134 -8.89 -4.66 8.39
CA ALA A 134 -8.70 -3.32 7.87
C ALA A 134 -9.73 -2.96 6.80
N THR A 135 -10.00 -1.67 6.67
CA THR A 135 -10.84 -1.09 5.61
C THR A 135 -10.02 -0.14 4.77
N PHE A 136 -10.18 -0.20 3.47
CA PHE A 136 -9.47 0.64 2.52
C PHE A 136 -10.40 1.73 1.96
N VAL A 137 -9.97 2.98 2.05
CA VAL A 137 -10.68 4.11 1.45
C VAL A 137 -10.11 4.38 0.07
N VAL A 138 -10.97 4.29 -0.91
CA VAL A 138 -10.65 4.46 -2.33
C VAL A 138 -11.35 5.71 -2.84
N ARG A 139 -10.69 6.53 -3.63
CA ARG A 139 -11.27 7.70 -4.31
C ARG A 139 -11.19 7.54 -5.82
N GLY A 140 -12.29 7.86 -6.47
CA GLY A 140 -12.43 7.93 -7.91
C GLY A 140 -13.22 9.16 -8.33
N GLU A 141 -13.59 9.25 -9.59
CA GLU A 141 -14.37 10.36 -10.15
C GLU A 141 -15.74 10.51 -9.47
N SER A 142 -16.38 9.41 -9.09
CA SER A 142 -17.68 9.38 -8.41
C SER A 142 -17.62 9.65 -6.90
N GLY A 143 -16.42 9.93 -6.35
CA GLY A 143 -16.21 10.20 -4.92
C GLY A 143 -15.41 9.13 -4.19
N ALA A 144 -15.61 9.06 -2.87
CA ALA A 144 -14.92 8.10 -2.00
C ALA A 144 -15.82 6.90 -1.67
N ARG A 145 -15.23 5.71 -1.59
CA ARG A 145 -15.86 4.50 -1.09
C ARG A 145 -14.93 3.72 -0.17
N SER A 146 -15.49 2.92 0.71
CA SER A 146 -14.75 2.04 1.61
C SER A 146 -14.88 0.59 1.16
N VAL A 147 -13.78 -0.16 1.20
CA VAL A 147 -13.72 -1.58 0.82
C VAL A 147 -13.05 -2.35 1.96
N PRO A 148 -13.70 -3.35 2.56
CA PRO A 148 -13.07 -4.23 3.55
C PRO A 148 -11.85 -4.97 2.95
N ALA A 149 -10.82 -5.22 3.75
CA ALA A 149 -9.62 -5.93 3.31
C ALA A 149 -9.95 -7.32 2.72
N ALA A 150 -10.94 -8.01 3.30
CA ALA A 150 -11.41 -9.31 2.82
C ALA A 150 -12.03 -9.26 1.40
N GLU A 151 -12.49 -8.09 0.96
CA GLU A 151 -13.11 -7.89 -0.35
C GLU A 151 -12.21 -7.18 -1.34
N PHE A 152 -11.04 -6.69 -0.90
CA PHE A 152 -10.20 -5.83 -1.73
C PHE A 152 -9.33 -6.62 -2.70
N VAL A 153 -8.68 -7.70 -2.25
CA VAL A 153 -7.85 -8.55 -3.10
C VAL A 153 -8.75 -9.58 -3.78
N LYS A 154 -8.80 -9.52 -5.12
CA LYS A 154 -9.62 -10.43 -5.94
C LYS A 154 -8.81 -11.59 -6.50
N GLY A 155 -7.51 -11.39 -6.68
CA GLY A 155 -6.60 -12.39 -7.24
C GLY A 155 -5.16 -11.90 -7.18
N ILE A 156 -4.24 -12.66 -7.76
CA ILE A 156 -2.82 -12.27 -7.85
C ILE A 156 -2.71 -11.04 -8.75
N PHE A 157 -2.20 -9.93 -8.20
CA PHE A 157 -2.12 -8.62 -8.85
C PHE A 157 -3.46 -8.03 -9.28
N GLU A 158 -4.55 -8.49 -8.67
CA GLU A 158 -5.91 -8.05 -8.96
C GLU A 158 -6.59 -7.56 -7.68
N THR A 159 -7.17 -6.36 -7.74
CA THR A 159 -7.84 -5.70 -6.63
C THR A 159 -9.25 -5.25 -7.01
N ALA A 160 -10.00 -4.76 -6.02
CA ALA A 160 -11.29 -4.12 -6.21
C ALA A 160 -11.19 -2.66 -6.70
N LEU A 161 -9.99 -2.15 -7.01
CA LEU A 161 -9.82 -0.83 -7.62
C LEU A 161 -10.36 -0.84 -9.05
N GLU A 162 -11.19 0.15 -9.35
CA GLU A 162 -11.64 0.41 -10.71
C GLU A 162 -10.61 1.29 -11.47
N PRO A 163 -10.63 1.31 -12.81
CA PRO A 163 -9.77 2.18 -13.59
C PRO A 163 -9.88 3.65 -13.13
N GLY A 164 -8.73 4.28 -12.89
CA GLY A 164 -8.67 5.67 -12.43
C GLY A 164 -8.82 5.85 -10.92
N GLU A 165 -9.25 4.85 -10.17
CA GLU A 165 -9.34 4.95 -8.71
C GLU A 165 -7.97 4.95 -8.04
N LEU A 166 -7.89 5.66 -6.93
CA LEU A 166 -6.71 5.78 -6.07
C LEU A 166 -7.03 5.33 -4.65
N LEU A 167 -6.26 4.39 -4.11
CA LEU A 167 -6.26 4.08 -2.69
C LEU A 167 -5.67 5.25 -1.91
N THR A 168 -6.44 5.84 -1.00
CA THR A 168 -6.06 7.06 -0.28
C THR A 168 -5.77 6.84 1.20
N GLU A 169 -6.47 5.90 1.85
CA GLU A 169 -6.32 5.64 3.30
C GLU A 169 -6.53 4.17 3.62
N ILE A 170 -5.84 3.72 4.64
CA ILE A 170 -6.04 2.42 5.29
C ILE A 170 -6.54 2.69 6.71
N GLN A 171 -7.70 2.16 7.07
CA GLN A 171 -8.28 2.24 8.39
C GLN A 171 -8.11 0.90 9.10
N VAL A 172 -7.41 0.90 10.22
CA VAL A 172 -7.14 -0.31 10.99
C VAL A 172 -7.85 -0.22 12.33
N PRO A 173 -8.84 -1.08 12.62
CA PRO A 173 -9.54 -1.10 13.90
C PRO A 173 -8.56 -1.30 15.05
N LYS A 174 -8.80 -0.56 16.15
CA LYS A 174 -8.09 -0.82 17.40
C LYS A 174 -8.77 -1.96 18.14
N PRO A 175 -8.03 -2.93 18.70
CA PRO A 175 -8.62 -3.97 19.50
C PRO A 175 -9.24 -3.36 20.77
N ALA A 176 -10.41 -3.84 21.17
CA ALA A 176 -11.12 -3.37 22.38
C ALA A 176 -10.38 -3.71 23.68
N SER A 177 -9.48 -4.68 23.64
CA SER A 177 -8.60 -5.09 24.74
C SER A 177 -7.25 -5.51 24.15
N PRO A 178 -6.16 -5.59 24.96
CA PRO A 178 -4.89 -6.12 24.49
C PRO A 178 -5.09 -7.49 23.82
N ALA A 179 -4.79 -7.58 22.53
CA ALA A 179 -4.93 -8.78 21.73
C ALA A 179 -3.57 -9.47 21.57
N ALA A 180 -3.57 -10.79 21.60
CA ALA A 180 -2.40 -11.56 21.21
C ALA A 180 -2.24 -11.47 19.68
N TRP A 181 -1.01 -11.37 19.20
CA TRP A 181 -0.74 -11.31 17.77
C TRP A 181 0.56 -12.04 17.43
N SER A 182 0.68 -12.45 16.18
CA SER A 182 1.93 -13.00 15.63
C SER A 182 2.00 -12.75 14.14
N PHE A 183 3.19 -12.42 13.66
CA PHE A 183 3.51 -12.47 12.25
C PHE A 183 4.73 -13.38 12.05
N GLN A 184 4.60 -14.38 11.18
CA GLN A 184 5.66 -15.30 10.84
C GLN A 184 5.89 -15.28 9.35
N LYS A 185 7.14 -15.00 8.96
CA LYS A 185 7.57 -14.95 7.57
C LYS A 185 8.60 -16.05 7.32
N PHE A 186 8.27 -16.95 6.43
CA PHE A 186 9.23 -17.94 5.94
C PHE A 186 9.76 -17.48 4.57
N ASN A 187 11.06 -17.25 4.49
CA ASN A 187 11.76 -16.78 3.30
C ASN A 187 13.13 -17.43 3.18
N LYS A 188 13.74 -17.37 2.00
CA LYS A 188 15.05 -17.96 1.76
C LYS A 188 16.18 -17.13 2.34
N ARG A 189 16.06 -15.80 2.25
CA ARG A 189 17.00 -14.81 2.82
C ARG A 189 16.19 -13.76 3.55
N ALA A 190 16.76 -13.10 4.55
CA ALA A 190 16.08 -12.11 5.39
C ALA A 190 15.40 -10.95 4.63
N ILE A 191 15.89 -10.61 3.42
CA ILE A 191 15.38 -9.52 2.60
C ILE A 191 14.45 -9.99 1.46
N ASP A 192 14.29 -11.30 1.27
CA ASP A 192 13.47 -11.83 0.18
C ASP A 192 11.97 -11.68 0.50
N PHE A 193 11.15 -11.72 -0.53
CA PHE A 193 9.70 -11.91 -0.40
C PHE A 193 9.38 -13.19 0.38
N ALA A 194 8.21 -13.21 0.99
CA ALA A 194 7.74 -14.40 1.70
C ALA A 194 7.48 -15.55 0.71
N MET A 195 7.96 -16.75 1.05
CA MET A 195 7.46 -18.00 0.47
C MET A 195 6.13 -18.37 1.14
N VAL A 196 6.03 -18.11 2.45
CA VAL A 196 4.80 -18.18 3.25
C VAL A 196 4.86 -17.07 4.28
N GLY A 197 3.79 -16.30 4.39
CA GLY A 197 3.56 -15.31 5.44
C GLY A 197 2.26 -15.62 6.18
N VAL A 198 2.28 -15.61 7.51
CA VAL A 198 1.10 -15.84 8.35
C VAL A 198 0.98 -14.73 9.37
N ALA A 199 -0.14 -14.03 9.36
CA ALA A 199 -0.52 -13.04 10.35
C ALA A 199 -1.72 -13.55 11.14
N VAL A 200 -1.69 -13.40 12.46
CA VAL A 200 -2.76 -13.80 13.37
C VAL A 200 -2.96 -12.72 14.41
N GLN A 201 -4.22 -12.42 14.71
CA GLN A 201 -4.66 -11.62 15.84
C GLN A 201 -5.83 -12.31 16.52
N GLY A 202 -5.83 -12.40 17.85
CA GLY A 202 -6.86 -13.07 18.65
C GLY A 202 -7.12 -12.39 19.98
#